data_f04b39e29a32de787b2c232d4c7f83df
#
_entry.id   f04b39e29a32de787b2c232d4c7f83df
#
_cell.length_a   1.000
_cell.length_b   1.000
_cell.length_c   1.000
_cell.angle_alpha   90.00
_cell.angle_beta   90.00
_cell.angle_gamma   90.00
#
_symmetry.space_group_name_H-M   'P 1'
#
loop_
_entity.id
_entity.type
_entity.pdbx_description
1 polymer ?
#
loop_
_entity_poly.entity_id
_entity_poly.type
_entity_poly.pdbx_seq_one_letter_code
_entity_poly.pdbx_strand_id
1 'polypeptide(L)'
;FKTGKGEYGEGDVFLGITVPQIRLIAKKCADLTLKEIQKLLQSKIHEERLLALIILVNQFKKADEGNQKQIFDLYLSNTKYINNWDLVDCSAEYIVGGYLMNRSKNILKLLAQSNLLWERRIAIMATFHFIKQKQHEHTFTIAKILVKDEHDLIHKAVGWMLREVGKRISEAIEEAFLQQHYQQMPRTMLRYAIERFDEKKRK
;
A
#
# COMPACT_ATOMS: atom_id res chain seq x y z
N PHE A 1 6.31 -9.27 -13.19
CA PHE A 1 5.56 -8.03 -13.48
C PHE A 1 4.94 -8.12 -14.87
N LYS A 2 3.82 -7.44 -15.06
CA LYS A 2 3.15 -7.34 -16.35
C LYS A 2 3.60 -6.04 -17.02
N THR A 3 4.42 -6.16 -18.07
CA THR A 3 5.11 -5.04 -18.74
C THR A 3 4.70 -4.89 -20.21
N GLY A 4 3.75 -5.70 -20.70
CA GLY A 4 3.20 -5.59 -22.03
C GLY A 4 2.44 -4.29 -22.25
N LYS A 5 2.15 -3.97 -23.51
CA LYS A 5 1.39 -2.77 -23.89
C LYS A 5 0.00 -2.77 -23.22
N GLY A 6 -0.35 -1.69 -22.54
CA GLY A 6 -1.60 -1.55 -21.79
C GLY A 6 -1.61 -2.24 -20.42
N GLU A 7 -0.52 -2.86 -20.00
CA GLU A 7 -0.40 -3.48 -18.68
C GLU A 7 0.16 -2.49 -17.65
N TYR A 8 -0.02 -2.80 -16.35
CA TYR A 8 0.29 -1.88 -15.26
C TYR A 8 1.79 -1.53 -15.10
N GLY A 9 2.70 -2.32 -15.64
CA GLY A 9 4.14 -2.10 -15.65
C GLY A 9 4.69 -1.69 -17.01
N GLU A 10 3.84 -1.24 -17.94
CA GLU A 10 4.28 -0.77 -19.26
C GLU A 10 5.32 0.35 -19.12
N GLY A 11 6.44 0.20 -19.82
CA GLY A 11 7.54 1.16 -19.82
C GLY A 11 8.52 1.06 -18.65
N ASP A 12 8.28 0.19 -17.68
CA ASP A 12 9.25 -0.09 -16.60
C ASP A 12 10.48 -0.83 -17.14
N VAL A 13 11.66 -0.38 -16.71
CA VAL A 13 12.95 -1.01 -17.01
C VAL A 13 13.44 -1.75 -15.79
N PHE A 14 13.80 -3.03 -15.96
CA PHE A 14 14.28 -3.90 -14.88
C PHE A 14 15.73 -4.30 -15.09
N LEU A 15 16.55 -4.24 -14.03
CA LEU A 15 17.94 -4.75 -14.01
C LEU A 15 18.00 -6.23 -13.58
N GLY A 16 16.92 -6.77 -13.01
CA GLY A 16 16.90 -8.13 -12.48
C GLY A 16 17.56 -8.30 -11.12
N ILE A 17 17.76 -7.21 -10.37
CA ILE A 17 18.33 -7.25 -9.02
C ILE A 17 17.26 -7.71 -8.03
N THR A 18 17.59 -8.73 -7.23
CA THR A 18 16.65 -9.28 -6.26
C THR A 18 16.41 -8.35 -5.05
N VAL A 19 15.22 -8.42 -4.47
CA VAL A 19 14.86 -7.60 -3.28
C VAL A 19 15.86 -7.77 -2.11
N PRO A 20 16.36 -8.99 -1.77
CA PRO A 20 17.40 -9.13 -0.76
C PRO A 20 18.68 -8.34 -1.08
N GLN A 21 19.13 -8.32 -2.33
CA GLN A 21 20.28 -7.53 -2.76
C GLN A 21 20.02 -6.03 -2.63
N ILE A 22 18.84 -5.56 -3.06
CA ILE A 22 18.44 -4.15 -2.92
C ILE A 22 18.43 -3.73 -1.44
N ARG A 23 17.95 -4.59 -0.54
CA ARG A 23 17.98 -4.33 0.91
C ARG A 23 19.39 -4.22 1.48
N LEU A 24 20.35 -4.98 0.95
CA LEU A 24 21.77 -4.86 1.33
C LEU A 24 22.35 -3.52 0.86
N ILE A 25 22.03 -3.10 -0.36
CA ILE A 25 22.45 -1.79 -0.90
C ILE A 25 21.81 -0.67 -0.04
N ALA A 26 20.53 -0.76 0.27
CA ALA A 26 19.82 0.24 1.09
C ALA A 26 20.48 0.47 2.46
N LYS A 27 21.05 -0.59 3.08
CA LYS A 27 21.79 -0.45 4.34
C LYS A 27 23.08 0.37 4.18
N LYS A 28 23.76 0.23 3.02
CA LYS A 28 24.98 0.98 2.72
C LYS A 28 24.71 2.43 2.34
N CYS A 29 23.49 2.71 1.86
CA CYS A 29 23.05 4.02 1.40
C CYS A 29 22.10 4.69 2.42
N ALA A 30 22.20 4.37 3.70
CA ALA A 30 21.28 4.83 4.74
C ALA A 30 21.30 6.35 4.95
N ASP A 31 22.44 7.00 4.65
CA ASP A 31 22.67 8.43 4.91
C ASP A 31 22.36 9.32 3.68
N LEU A 32 21.76 8.78 2.62
CA LEU A 32 21.36 9.59 1.47
C LEU A 32 20.36 10.67 1.89
N THR A 33 20.57 11.87 1.35
CA THR A 33 19.67 13.00 1.55
C THR A 33 18.32 12.75 0.84
N LEU A 34 17.25 13.41 1.30
CA LEU A 34 15.93 13.32 0.66
C LEU A 34 15.97 13.72 -0.83
N LYS A 35 16.84 14.68 -1.19
CA LYS A 35 17.04 15.11 -2.57
C LYS A 35 17.66 14.01 -3.45
N GLU A 36 18.62 13.26 -2.92
CA GLU A 36 19.24 12.14 -3.62
C GLU A 36 18.27 10.98 -3.76
N ILE A 37 17.53 10.67 -2.69
CA ILE A 37 16.49 9.62 -2.70
C ILE A 37 15.39 9.98 -3.70
N GLN A 38 15.00 11.27 -3.80
CA GLN A 38 14.03 11.71 -4.80
C GLN A 38 14.51 11.45 -6.23
N LYS A 39 15.79 11.67 -6.52
CA LYS A 39 16.36 11.35 -7.85
C LYS A 39 16.25 9.85 -8.17
N LEU A 40 16.56 8.98 -7.19
CA LEU A 40 16.39 7.53 -7.34
C LEU A 40 14.91 7.16 -7.56
N LEU A 41 13.99 7.79 -6.80
CA LEU A 41 12.56 7.54 -6.92
C LEU A 41 12.00 7.95 -8.29
N GLN A 42 12.63 8.92 -8.95
CA GLN A 42 12.23 9.41 -10.27
C GLN A 42 12.93 8.67 -11.43
N SER A 43 13.70 7.62 -11.13
CA SER A 43 14.38 6.83 -12.14
C SER A 43 13.40 6.04 -13.02
N LYS A 44 13.80 5.78 -14.26
CA LYS A 44 13.13 4.83 -15.16
C LYS A 44 13.34 3.36 -14.72
N ILE A 45 14.39 3.11 -13.93
CA ILE A 45 14.75 1.76 -13.47
C ILE A 45 13.92 1.43 -12.24
N HIS A 46 13.19 0.32 -12.31
CA HIS A 46 12.30 -0.12 -11.24
C HIS A 46 13.03 -0.35 -9.90
N GLU A 47 14.18 -1.03 -9.94
CA GLU A 47 14.95 -1.35 -8.73
C GLU A 47 15.55 -0.12 -8.06
N GLU A 48 15.82 0.97 -8.79
CA GLU A 48 16.24 2.24 -8.18
C GLU A 48 15.09 2.90 -7.42
N ARG A 49 13.87 2.85 -7.96
CA ARG A 49 12.67 3.33 -7.25
C ARG A 49 12.39 2.49 -6.00
N LEU A 50 12.52 1.17 -6.11
CA LEU A 50 12.39 0.27 -4.96
C LEU A 50 13.45 0.55 -3.89
N LEU A 51 14.71 0.76 -4.30
CA LEU A 51 15.80 1.14 -3.41
C LEU A 51 15.48 2.43 -2.65
N ALA A 52 15.02 3.47 -3.37
CA ALA A 52 14.62 4.75 -2.79
C ALA A 52 13.55 4.56 -1.69
N LEU A 53 12.51 3.76 -1.96
CA LEU A 53 11.43 3.52 -1.01
C LEU A 53 11.90 2.72 0.21
N ILE A 54 12.77 1.73 0.04
CA ILE A 54 13.34 0.97 1.16
C ILE A 54 14.18 1.88 2.05
N ILE A 55 14.99 2.78 1.47
CA ILE A 55 15.78 3.77 2.23
C ILE A 55 14.84 4.72 2.99
N LEU A 56 13.80 5.27 2.32
CA LEU A 56 12.81 6.15 2.96
C LEU A 56 12.13 5.47 4.15
N VAL A 57 11.71 4.21 4.00
CA VAL A 57 11.10 3.44 5.11
C VAL A 57 12.07 3.27 6.26
N ASN A 58 13.35 2.99 5.98
CA ASN A 58 14.37 2.82 7.03
C ASN A 58 14.67 4.14 7.75
N GLN A 59 14.73 5.25 7.01
CA GLN A 59 14.90 6.60 7.59
C GLN A 59 13.67 7.00 8.40
N PHE A 60 12.45 6.78 7.88
CA PHE A 60 11.19 7.12 8.55
C PHE A 60 11.09 6.46 9.94
N LYS A 61 11.50 5.20 10.06
CA LYS A 61 11.47 4.47 11.33
C LYS A 61 12.36 5.04 12.42
N LYS A 62 13.40 5.79 12.03
CA LYS A 62 14.39 6.37 12.95
C LYS A 62 14.24 7.88 13.11
N ALA A 63 13.42 8.49 12.26
CA ALA A 63 13.26 9.94 12.18
C ALA A 63 12.42 10.47 13.34
N ASP A 64 12.73 11.69 13.76
CA ASP A 64 11.84 12.52 14.56
C ASP A 64 10.60 12.95 13.77
N GLU A 65 9.65 13.60 14.44
CA GLU A 65 8.37 14.00 13.84
C GLU A 65 8.54 14.97 12.65
N GLY A 66 9.50 15.88 12.72
CA GLY A 66 9.79 16.85 11.65
C GLY A 66 10.31 16.16 10.39
N ASN A 67 11.27 15.28 10.56
CA ASN A 67 11.83 14.48 9.46
C ASN A 67 10.81 13.47 8.90
N GLN A 68 9.98 12.86 9.76
CA GLN A 68 8.86 12.00 9.31
C GLN A 68 7.89 12.78 8.41
N LYS A 69 7.58 14.03 8.76
CA LYS A 69 6.74 14.89 7.92
C LYS A 69 7.38 15.14 6.56
N GLN A 70 8.67 15.46 6.50
CA GLN A 70 9.37 15.69 5.23
C GLN A 70 9.36 14.43 4.34
N ILE A 71 9.58 13.25 4.93
CA ILE A 71 9.50 11.97 4.21
C ILE A 71 8.09 11.70 3.70
N PHE A 72 7.07 11.94 4.52
CA PHE A 72 5.67 11.80 4.14
C PHE A 72 5.30 12.74 2.98
N ASP A 73 5.69 14.02 3.06
CA ASP A 73 5.44 15.02 2.01
C ASP A 73 6.15 14.63 0.70
N LEU A 74 7.41 14.17 0.80
CA LEU A 74 8.17 13.67 -0.35
C LEU A 74 7.47 12.46 -0.99
N TYR A 75 6.99 11.53 -0.21
CA TYR A 75 6.27 10.35 -0.69
C TYR A 75 5.01 10.75 -1.47
N LEU A 76 4.16 11.59 -0.89
CA LEU A 76 2.90 12.02 -1.50
C LEU A 76 3.12 12.87 -2.76
N SER A 77 4.15 13.70 -2.81
CA SER A 77 4.47 14.51 -3.99
C SER A 77 5.05 13.70 -5.16
N ASN A 78 5.41 12.44 -4.91
CA ASN A 78 6.04 11.56 -5.90
C ASN A 78 5.24 10.28 -6.20
N THR A 79 3.95 10.21 -5.87
CA THR A 79 3.09 9.01 -6.07
C THR A 79 3.10 8.51 -7.50
N LYS A 80 3.25 9.38 -8.50
CA LYS A 80 3.33 9.02 -9.92
C LYS A 80 4.52 8.10 -10.26
N TYR A 81 5.56 8.09 -9.44
CA TYR A 81 6.74 7.22 -9.60
C TYR A 81 6.65 5.95 -8.74
N ILE A 82 5.66 5.87 -7.85
CA ILE A 82 5.36 4.69 -7.04
C ILE A 82 4.30 3.87 -7.79
N ASN A 83 4.66 3.47 -8.99
CA ASN A 83 3.75 3.00 -10.04
C ASN A 83 3.78 1.48 -10.23
N ASN A 84 3.98 0.73 -9.14
CA ASN A 84 3.87 -0.72 -9.15
C ASN A 84 3.42 -1.23 -7.77
N TRP A 85 2.80 -2.43 -7.73
CA TRP A 85 2.26 -3.00 -6.49
C TRP A 85 3.34 -3.25 -5.41
N ASP A 86 4.53 -3.71 -5.79
CA ASP A 86 5.62 -3.98 -4.85
C ASP A 86 6.19 -2.69 -4.25
N LEU A 87 6.25 -1.60 -5.02
CA LEU A 87 6.65 -0.28 -4.55
C LEU A 87 5.67 0.27 -3.50
N VAL A 88 4.37 0.11 -3.74
CA VAL A 88 3.32 0.53 -2.79
C VAL A 88 3.35 -0.35 -1.55
N ASP A 89 3.35 -1.68 -1.71
CA ASP A 89 3.18 -2.63 -0.62
C ASP A 89 4.37 -2.62 0.36
N CYS A 90 5.59 -2.30 -0.11
CA CYS A 90 6.75 -2.20 0.76
C CYS A 90 6.85 -0.86 1.52
N SER A 91 6.06 0.15 1.18
CA SER A 91 6.27 1.53 1.65
C SER A 91 5.05 2.20 2.27
N ALA A 92 3.85 2.05 1.69
CA ALA A 92 2.65 2.79 2.09
C ALA A 92 2.24 2.57 3.55
N GLU A 93 2.29 1.33 4.03
CA GLU A 93 2.01 1.00 5.43
C GLU A 93 2.90 1.80 6.38
N TYR A 94 4.20 1.80 6.10
CA TYR A 94 5.19 2.38 7.02
C TYR A 94 5.19 3.90 6.99
N ILE A 95 5.21 4.50 5.80
CA ILE A 95 5.34 5.95 5.64
C ILE A 95 3.98 6.60 5.80
N VAL A 96 2.99 6.21 4.99
CA VAL A 96 1.68 6.88 4.99
C VAL A 96 0.87 6.46 6.21
N GLY A 97 0.72 5.15 6.45
CA GLY A 97 0.02 4.63 7.62
C GLY A 97 0.68 5.07 8.93
N GLY A 98 2.02 4.94 9.03
CA GLY A 98 2.78 5.32 10.22
C GLY A 98 2.65 6.80 10.54
N TYR A 99 2.82 7.69 9.56
CA TYR A 99 2.68 9.14 9.76
C TYR A 99 1.27 9.54 10.19
N LEU A 100 0.26 8.89 9.62
CA LEU A 100 -1.14 9.22 9.89
C LEU A 100 -1.67 8.58 11.19
N MET A 101 -0.94 7.74 11.90
CA MET A 101 -1.46 6.99 13.04
C MET A 101 -2.21 7.88 14.05
N ASN A 102 -1.62 8.99 14.44
CA ASN A 102 -2.19 9.94 15.41
C ASN A 102 -2.65 11.25 14.75
N ARG A 103 -2.93 11.25 13.44
CA ARG A 103 -3.29 12.43 12.65
C ARG A 103 -4.57 12.20 11.86
N SER A 104 -5.10 13.26 11.24
CA SER A 104 -6.25 13.17 10.33
C SER A 104 -5.97 12.22 9.16
N LYS A 105 -6.92 11.31 8.87
CA LYS A 105 -6.85 10.34 7.77
C LYS A 105 -7.60 10.81 6.51
N ASN A 106 -7.98 12.09 6.43
CA ASN A 106 -8.74 12.59 5.27
C ASN A 106 -8.00 12.43 3.95
N ILE A 107 -6.67 12.51 3.98
CA ILE A 107 -5.85 12.27 2.78
C ILE A 107 -6.06 10.87 2.20
N LEU A 108 -6.31 9.83 3.03
CA LEU A 108 -6.57 8.49 2.53
C LEU A 108 -7.87 8.42 1.72
N LYS A 109 -8.90 9.20 2.09
CA LYS A 109 -10.14 9.28 1.32
C LYS A 109 -9.90 9.94 -0.04
N LEU A 110 -9.08 10.99 -0.09
CA LEU A 110 -8.71 11.65 -1.34
C LEU A 110 -7.91 10.70 -2.25
N LEU A 111 -6.93 9.99 -1.71
CA LEU A 111 -6.16 8.99 -2.45
C LEU A 111 -7.05 7.85 -2.95
N ALA A 112 -8.01 7.39 -2.14
CA ALA A 112 -8.95 6.33 -2.54
C ALA A 112 -9.90 6.74 -3.69
N GLN A 113 -10.12 8.03 -3.88
CA GLN A 113 -10.96 8.60 -4.95
C GLN A 113 -10.13 9.08 -6.16
N SER A 114 -8.82 8.90 -6.14
CA SER A 114 -7.95 9.33 -7.23
C SER A 114 -8.17 8.52 -8.51
N ASN A 115 -7.97 9.17 -9.65
CA ASN A 115 -7.92 8.50 -10.95
C ASN A 115 -6.66 7.61 -11.11
N LEU A 116 -5.62 7.84 -10.30
CA LEU A 116 -4.39 7.06 -10.35
C LEU A 116 -4.55 5.75 -9.56
N LEU A 117 -4.38 4.63 -10.25
CA LEU A 117 -4.45 3.27 -9.67
C LEU A 117 -3.62 3.16 -8.37
N TRP A 118 -2.40 3.64 -8.42
CA TRP A 118 -1.45 3.44 -7.33
C TRP A 118 -1.77 4.30 -6.11
N GLU A 119 -2.37 5.46 -6.27
CA GLU A 119 -2.87 6.26 -5.15
C GLU A 119 -4.02 5.56 -4.43
N ARG A 120 -4.96 4.97 -5.18
CA ARG A 120 -6.02 4.15 -4.58
C ARG A 120 -5.45 2.94 -3.83
N ARG A 121 -4.39 2.31 -4.38
CA ARG A 121 -3.70 1.22 -3.69
C ARG A 121 -2.97 1.71 -2.44
N ILE A 122 -2.27 2.85 -2.49
CA ILE A 122 -1.64 3.49 -1.32
C ILE A 122 -2.67 3.71 -0.21
N ALA A 123 -3.86 4.21 -0.55
CA ALA A 123 -4.91 4.48 0.43
C ALA A 123 -5.28 3.24 1.26
N ILE A 124 -5.53 2.11 0.61
CA ILE A 124 -5.92 0.89 1.31
C ILE A 124 -4.73 0.21 1.99
N MET A 125 -3.54 0.17 1.36
CA MET A 125 -2.36 -0.45 1.93
C MET A 125 -1.83 0.29 3.17
N ALA A 126 -1.96 1.62 3.21
CA ALA A 126 -1.61 2.41 4.40
C ALA A 126 -2.41 1.99 5.64
N THR A 127 -3.64 1.50 5.46
CA THR A 127 -4.49 1.07 6.59
C THR A 127 -3.95 -0.16 7.31
N PHE A 128 -3.02 -0.90 6.71
CA PHE A 128 -2.40 -2.06 7.37
C PHE A 128 -1.68 -1.66 8.67
N HIS A 129 -1.10 -0.45 8.71
CA HIS A 129 -0.52 0.08 9.93
C HIS A 129 -1.55 0.15 11.07
N PHE A 130 -2.75 0.64 10.80
CA PHE A 130 -3.82 0.75 11.79
C PHE A 130 -4.34 -0.62 12.22
N ILE A 131 -4.50 -1.56 11.30
CA ILE A 131 -4.89 -2.95 11.61
C ILE A 131 -3.92 -3.58 12.61
N LYS A 132 -2.61 -3.36 12.43
CA LYS A 132 -1.58 -3.84 13.38
C LYS A 132 -1.72 -3.23 14.78
N GLN A 133 -2.31 -2.04 14.88
CA GLN A 133 -2.64 -1.35 16.12
C GLN A 133 -4.09 -1.61 16.59
N LYS A 134 -4.75 -2.67 16.06
CA LYS A 134 -6.12 -3.08 16.40
C LYS A 134 -7.21 -2.05 16.04
N GLN A 135 -6.97 -1.19 15.07
CA GLN A 135 -7.92 -0.21 14.54
C GLN A 135 -8.37 -0.63 13.14
N HIS A 136 -9.67 -0.82 12.92
CA HIS A 136 -10.24 -1.29 11.64
C HIS A 136 -11.12 -0.27 10.93
N GLU A 137 -11.58 0.77 11.60
CA GLU A 137 -12.60 1.71 11.14
C GLU A 137 -12.17 2.41 9.85
N HIS A 138 -10.89 2.80 9.78
CA HIS A 138 -10.33 3.45 8.60
C HIS A 138 -10.17 2.48 7.43
N THR A 139 -9.84 1.22 7.69
CA THR A 139 -9.81 0.17 6.67
C THR A 139 -11.18 0.01 6.04
N PHE A 140 -12.23 -0.09 6.85
CA PHE A 140 -13.60 -0.21 6.35
C PHE A 140 -14.08 1.04 5.60
N THR A 141 -13.69 2.23 6.08
CA THR A 141 -14.00 3.48 5.38
C THR A 141 -13.40 3.50 3.97
N ILE A 142 -12.14 3.13 3.83
CA ILE A 142 -11.45 3.09 2.53
C ILE A 142 -11.97 1.93 1.67
N ALA A 143 -12.19 0.75 2.26
CA ALA A 143 -12.76 -0.39 1.56
C ALA A 143 -14.15 -0.08 0.96
N LYS A 144 -15.02 0.66 1.66
CA LYS A 144 -16.32 1.12 1.14
C LYS A 144 -16.18 2.03 -0.09
N ILE A 145 -15.19 2.91 -0.11
CA ILE A 145 -14.93 3.76 -1.28
C ILE A 145 -14.49 2.90 -2.48
N LEU A 146 -13.66 1.90 -2.22
CA LEU A 146 -13.05 1.06 -3.25
C LEU A 146 -13.84 -0.21 -3.60
N VAL A 147 -14.99 -0.45 -2.96
CA VAL A 147 -15.77 -1.70 -3.13
C VAL A 147 -16.18 -1.95 -4.58
N LYS A 148 -16.38 -0.90 -5.37
CA LYS A 148 -16.76 -0.95 -6.77
C LYS A 148 -15.61 -0.59 -7.73
N ASP A 149 -14.38 -0.56 -7.26
CA ASP A 149 -13.23 -0.31 -8.14
C ASP A 149 -13.16 -1.38 -9.24
N GLU A 150 -12.77 -0.97 -10.44
CA GLU A 150 -12.75 -1.88 -11.61
C GLU A 150 -11.44 -2.66 -11.71
N HIS A 151 -10.39 -2.24 -11.00
CA HIS A 151 -9.06 -2.78 -11.20
C HIS A 151 -8.74 -3.97 -10.27
N ASP A 152 -8.33 -5.10 -10.84
CA ASP A 152 -8.03 -6.36 -10.13
C ASP A 152 -6.97 -6.19 -9.00
N LEU A 153 -5.97 -5.33 -9.20
CA LEU A 153 -4.97 -5.04 -8.16
C LEU A 153 -5.55 -4.31 -6.95
N ILE A 154 -6.63 -3.54 -7.11
CA ILE A 154 -7.37 -2.94 -5.99
C ILE A 154 -8.24 -4.00 -5.31
N HIS A 155 -8.91 -4.86 -6.10
CA HIS A 155 -9.70 -5.97 -5.52
C HIS A 155 -8.86 -6.83 -4.59
N LYS A 156 -7.64 -7.20 -5.02
CA LYS A 156 -6.70 -7.99 -4.22
C LYS A 156 -6.26 -7.25 -2.96
N ALA A 157 -5.94 -5.97 -3.07
CA ALA A 157 -5.49 -5.17 -1.93
C ALA A 157 -6.58 -4.98 -0.88
N VAL A 158 -7.81 -4.62 -1.31
CA VAL A 158 -8.95 -4.46 -0.40
C VAL A 158 -9.29 -5.78 0.28
N GLY A 159 -9.43 -6.88 -0.49
CA GLY A 159 -9.70 -8.19 0.07
C GLY A 159 -8.61 -8.63 1.06
N TRP A 160 -7.33 -8.37 0.75
CA TRP A 160 -6.23 -8.65 1.66
C TRP A 160 -6.36 -7.86 2.97
N MET A 161 -6.65 -6.55 2.91
CA MET A 161 -6.76 -5.75 4.13
C MET A 161 -7.98 -6.14 4.98
N LEU A 162 -9.10 -6.51 4.37
CA LEU A 162 -10.26 -7.06 5.09
C LEU A 162 -9.89 -8.37 5.80
N ARG A 163 -9.24 -9.31 5.11
CA ARG A 163 -8.72 -10.54 5.70
C ARG A 163 -7.74 -10.28 6.86
N GLU A 164 -6.90 -9.25 6.77
CA GLU A 164 -5.99 -8.89 7.86
C GLU A 164 -6.74 -8.32 9.08
N VAL A 165 -7.90 -7.66 8.88
CA VAL A 165 -8.80 -7.29 9.98
C VAL A 165 -9.31 -8.54 10.70
N GLY A 166 -9.86 -9.51 9.96
CA GLY A 166 -10.33 -10.78 10.53
C GLY A 166 -9.24 -11.53 11.28
N LYS A 167 -8.08 -11.65 10.65
CA LYS A 167 -6.93 -12.36 11.23
C LYS A 167 -6.36 -11.72 12.48
N ARG A 168 -6.27 -10.40 12.52
CA ARG A 168 -5.52 -9.68 13.54
C ARG A 168 -6.39 -9.05 14.62
N ILE A 169 -7.65 -8.78 14.30
CA ILE A 169 -8.59 -8.12 15.23
C ILE A 169 -9.71 -9.09 15.59
N SER A 170 -10.61 -9.40 14.63
CA SER A 170 -11.72 -10.33 14.87
C SER A 170 -12.37 -10.76 13.55
N GLU A 171 -12.54 -12.08 13.37
CA GLU A 171 -13.28 -12.64 12.24
C GLU A 171 -14.74 -12.15 12.23
N ALA A 172 -15.38 -12.04 13.40
CA ALA A 172 -16.74 -11.55 13.50
C ALA A 172 -16.89 -10.10 13.02
N ILE A 173 -15.89 -9.24 13.26
CA ILE A 173 -15.88 -7.85 12.76
C ILE A 173 -15.75 -7.82 11.24
N GLU A 174 -14.87 -8.65 10.67
CA GLU A 174 -14.74 -8.80 9.22
C GLU A 174 -16.04 -9.33 8.61
N GLU A 175 -16.62 -10.40 9.17
CA GLU A 175 -17.87 -11.02 8.72
C GLU A 175 -19.03 -10.02 8.71
N ALA A 176 -19.16 -9.22 9.76
CA ALA A 176 -20.20 -8.17 9.84
C ALA A 176 -20.07 -7.13 8.72
N PHE A 177 -18.83 -6.74 8.35
CA PHE A 177 -18.60 -5.86 7.21
C PHE A 177 -18.95 -6.55 5.89
N LEU A 178 -18.53 -7.80 5.70
CA LEU A 178 -18.80 -8.56 4.49
C LEU A 178 -20.31 -8.77 4.28
N GLN A 179 -21.09 -9.13 5.32
CA GLN A 179 -22.54 -9.30 5.22
C GLN A 179 -23.25 -8.07 4.67
N GLN A 180 -22.74 -6.86 4.94
CA GLN A 180 -23.33 -5.61 4.45
C GLN A 180 -22.90 -5.26 3.01
N HIS A 181 -21.78 -5.80 2.53
CA HIS A 181 -21.14 -5.30 1.31
C HIS A 181 -20.85 -6.37 0.25
N TYR A 182 -20.89 -7.67 0.57
CA TYR A 182 -20.45 -8.76 -0.32
C TYR A 182 -21.11 -8.76 -1.70
N GLN A 183 -22.40 -8.37 -1.78
CA GLN A 183 -23.15 -8.32 -3.05
C GLN A 183 -22.59 -7.27 -4.03
N GLN A 184 -21.89 -6.25 -3.51
CA GLN A 184 -21.28 -5.19 -4.31
C GLN A 184 -19.80 -5.46 -4.63
N MET A 185 -19.21 -6.44 -3.93
CA MET A 185 -17.80 -6.76 -4.06
C MET A 185 -17.52 -7.55 -5.34
N PRO A 186 -16.50 -7.18 -6.13
CA PRO A 186 -15.98 -8.04 -7.19
C PRO A 186 -15.56 -9.41 -6.62
N ARG A 187 -15.77 -10.47 -7.40
CA ARG A 187 -15.48 -11.85 -6.97
C ARG A 187 -14.04 -12.04 -6.44
N THR A 188 -13.06 -11.39 -7.09
CA THR A 188 -11.66 -11.44 -6.64
C THR A 188 -11.51 -10.82 -5.25
N MET A 189 -12.14 -9.67 -4.99
CA MET A 189 -12.08 -8.99 -3.71
C MET A 189 -12.65 -9.86 -2.59
N LEU A 190 -13.85 -10.40 -2.79
CA LEU A 190 -14.50 -11.27 -1.81
C LEU A 190 -13.65 -12.53 -1.54
N ARG A 191 -13.14 -13.18 -2.60
CA ARG A 191 -12.30 -14.38 -2.46
C ARG A 191 -11.05 -14.12 -1.62
N TYR A 192 -10.40 -12.98 -1.78
CA TYR A 192 -9.24 -12.59 -0.97
C TYR A 192 -9.61 -12.30 0.49
N ALA A 193 -10.77 -11.67 0.72
CA ALA A 193 -11.26 -11.41 2.06
C ALA A 193 -11.50 -12.71 2.83
N ILE A 194 -12.33 -13.61 2.29
CA ILE A 194 -12.76 -14.84 2.97
C ILE A 194 -11.75 -16.00 2.90
N GLU A 195 -10.53 -15.79 2.40
CA GLU A 195 -9.55 -16.87 2.19
C GLU A 195 -9.26 -17.69 3.46
N ARG A 196 -9.42 -17.11 4.64
CA ARG A 196 -9.18 -17.75 5.94
C ARG A 196 -10.43 -18.26 6.64
N PHE A 197 -11.61 -18.00 6.09
CA PHE A 197 -12.85 -18.53 6.66
C PHE A 197 -12.92 -20.04 6.45
N ASP A 198 -13.60 -20.73 7.36
CA ASP A 198 -13.90 -22.15 7.21
C ASP A 198 -14.64 -22.43 5.90
N GLU A 199 -14.42 -23.63 5.34
CA GLU A 199 -15.00 -24.00 4.05
C GLU A 199 -16.54 -23.86 4.02
N LYS A 200 -17.21 -24.14 5.15
CA LYS A 200 -18.66 -23.99 5.29
C LYS A 200 -19.13 -22.54 5.16
N LYS A 201 -18.32 -21.58 5.60
CA LYS A 201 -18.62 -20.15 5.51
C LYS A 201 -18.27 -19.55 4.14
N ARG A 202 -17.41 -20.22 3.37
CA ARG A 202 -17.00 -19.76 2.03
C ARG A 202 -17.98 -20.12 0.92
N LYS A 203 -18.92 -21.02 1.20
CA LYS A 203 -20.03 -21.43 0.30
C LYS A 203 -21.23 -20.54 0.47
#